data_13367f62b85dc7670ca69ec30b51877d
#
_entry.id   13367f62b85dc7670ca69ec30b51877d
#
_cell.length_a   1.000
_cell.length_b   1.000
_cell.length_c   1.000
_cell.angle_alpha   90.00
_cell.angle_beta   90.00
_cell.angle_gamma   90.00
#
_symmetry.space_group_name_H-M   'P 1'
#
loop_
_entity.id
_entity.type
_entity.pdbx_description
1 polymer ?
#
loop_
_entity_poly.entity_id
_entity_poly.type
_entity_poly.pdbx_seq_one_letter_code
_entity_poly.pdbx_strand_id
1 'polypeptide(L)'
;ITKYKHEIMWWMSRLTIMVTSLFLSMTLAAQAYAAEIQMGSGGNLVFEPNEVTIDAGETVTFINNALPPHNIIFDKFASLSRESLMFTPGETQDIKFATAGDYSFKCAPHEGAGMKGVIHVK
;
A
#
# COMPACT_ATOMS: atom_id res chain seq x y z
N ILE A 1 -54.71 -9.19 -27.17
CA ILE A 1 -53.76 -8.06 -27.25
C ILE A 1 -53.39 -7.55 -25.85
N THR A 2 -54.34 -7.48 -24.90
CA THR A 2 -54.04 -7.08 -23.51
C THR A 2 -53.21 -8.09 -22.71
N LYS A 3 -53.28 -9.38 -23.01
CA LYS A 3 -52.54 -10.44 -22.33
C LYS A 3 -51.03 -10.39 -22.64
N TYR A 4 -50.69 -10.08 -23.89
CA TYR A 4 -49.29 -9.95 -24.31
C TYR A 4 -48.56 -8.72 -23.72
N LYS A 5 -49.27 -7.62 -23.50
CA LYS A 5 -48.68 -6.42 -22.88
C LYS A 5 -48.27 -6.66 -21.43
N HIS A 6 -49.03 -7.43 -20.68
CA HIS A 6 -48.70 -7.73 -19.28
C HIS A 6 -47.47 -8.67 -19.15
N GLU A 7 -47.30 -9.61 -20.05
CA GLU A 7 -46.15 -10.52 -20.02
C GLU A 7 -44.83 -9.81 -20.39
N ILE A 8 -44.86 -8.96 -21.42
CA ILE A 8 -43.69 -8.18 -21.86
C ILE A 8 -43.24 -7.19 -20.77
N MET A 9 -44.16 -6.51 -20.08
CA MET A 9 -43.82 -5.62 -18.96
C MET A 9 -43.25 -6.37 -17.78
N TRP A 10 -43.69 -7.59 -17.49
CA TRP A 10 -43.21 -8.39 -16.41
C TRP A 10 -41.78 -8.94 -16.68
N TRP A 11 -41.49 -9.32 -17.91
CA TRP A 11 -40.16 -9.71 -18.36
C TRP A 11 -39.17 -8.53 -18.36
N MET A 12 -39.58 -7.36 -18.78
CA MET A 12 -38.77 -6.14 -18.77
C MET A 12 -38.43 -5.71 -17.33
N SER A 13 -39.35 -5.82 -16.39
CA SER A 13 -39.07 -5.49 -14.99
C SER A 13 -38.09 -6.46 -14.34
N ARG A 14 -38.13 -7.74 -14.67
CA ARG A 14 -37.16 -8.75 -14.20
C ARG A 14 -35.78 -8.54 -14.80
N LEU A 15 -35.69 -8.16 -16.06
CA LEU A 15 -34.43 -7.85 -16.72
C LEU A 15 -33.76 -6.61 -16.10
N THR A 16 -34.53 -5.60 -15.75
CA THR A 16 -34.04 -4.37 -15.12
C THR A 16 -33.52 -4.64 -13.70
N ILE A 17 -34.18 -5.49 -12.94
CA ILE A 17 -33.74 -5.88 -11.59
C ILE A 17 -32.45 -6.72 -11.66
N MET A 18 -32.30 -7.61 -12.63
CA MET A 18 -31.08 -8.41 -12.80
C MET A 18 -29.87 -7.56 -13.22
N VAL A 19 -30.08 -6.57 -14.08
CA VAL A 19 -28.98 -5.68 -14.52
C VAL A 19 -28.54 -4.76 -13.40
N THR A 20 -29.46 -4.24 -12.58
CA THR A 20 -29.10 -3.39 -11.43
C THR A 20 -28.37 -4.15 -10.32
N SER A 21 -28.68 -5.44 -10.10
CA SER A 21 -27.98 -6.24 -9.10
C SER A 21 -26.56 -6.63 -9.53
N LEU A 22 -26.27 -6.72 -10.82
CA LEU A 22 -24.93 -7.03 -11.34
C LEU A 22 -23.97 -5.84 -11.23
N PHE A 23 -24.47 -4.58 -11.27
CA PHE A 23 -23.65 -3.38 -11.10
C PHE A 23 -23.28 -3.07 -9.63
N LEU A 24 -24.00 -3.63 -8.66
CA LEU A 24 -23.79 -3.35 -7.24
C LEU A 24 -22.69 -4.23 -6.61
N SER A 25 -22.17 -5.23 -7.32
CA SER A 25 -21.14 -6.15 -6.80
C SER A 25 -19.71 -5.83 -7.22
N MET A 26 -19.46 -4.76 -7.98
CA MET A 26 -18.11 -4.26 -8.21
C MET A 26 -17.71 -3.29 -7.10
N THR A 27 -17.51 -3.81 -5.90
CA THR A 27 -16.74 -3.10 -4.88
C THR A 27 -15.29 -3.07 -5.34
N LEU A 28 -14.82 -1.94 -5.86
CA LEU A 28 -13.39 -1.68 -5.96
C LEU A 28 -12.83 -1.77 -4.53
N ALA A 29 -12.03 -2.82 -4.25
CA ALA A 29 -11.22 -2.85 -3.07
C ALA A 29 -10.19 -1.73 -3.20
N ALA A 30 -10.46 -0.57 -2.61
CA ALA A 30 -9.49 0.50 -2.50
C ALA A 30 -8.32 -0.01 -1.66
N GLN A 31 -7.11 0.08 -2.21
CA GLN A 31 -5.90 -0.28 -1.48
C GLN A 31 -5.67 0.80 -0.40
N ALA A 32 -5.70 0.41 0.87
CA ALA A 32 -5.47 1.34 1.97
C ALA A 32 -3.97 1.61 2.12
N TYR A 33 -3.57 2.86 1.93
CA TYR A 33 -2.23 3.37 2.21
C TYR A 33 -2.27 4.05 3.58
N ALA A 34 -1.53 3.51 4.54
CA ALA A 34 -1.59 3.96 5.94
C ALA A 34 -0.56 5.03 6.27
N ALA A 35 0.63 4.96 5.67
CA ALA A 35 1.74 5.85 6.01
C ALA A 35 2.71 6.04 4.84
N GLU A 36 3.40 7.16 4.86
CA GLU A 36 4.54 7.45 3.99
C GLU A 36 5.78 7.64 4.85
N ILE A 37 6.91 7.11 4.39
CA ILE A 37 8.22 7.26 5.02
C ILE A 37 9.17 7.85 3.99
N GLN A 38 9.69 9.04 4.28
CA GLN A 38 10.70 9.72 3.45
C GLN A 38 12.08 9.13 3.73
N MET A 39 12.85 8.86 2.69
CA MET A 39 14.25 8.42 2.77
C MET A 39 15.17 9.54 2.33
N GLY A 40 16.05 9.99 3.19
CA GLY A 40 17.00 11.05 2.90
C GLY A 40 16.39 12.44 2.91
N SER A 41 15.42 12.70 3.77
CA SER A 41 14.78 14.01 3.92
C SER A 41 15.81 15.10 4.21
N GLY A 42 15.79 16.16 3.40
CA GLY A 42 16.76 17.25 3.49
C GLY A 42 18.23 16.85 3.20
N GLY A 43 18.47 15.70 2.55
CA GLY A 43 19.79 15.13 2.31
C GLY A 43 20.40 14.42 3.51
N ASN A 44 19.64 14.24 4.60
CA ASN A 44 20.07 13.52 5.79
C ASN A 44 19.96 12.02 5.64
N LEU A 45 20.81 11.26 6.32
CA LEU A 45 20.79 9.78 6.32
C LEU A 45 19.77 9.26 7.35
N VAL A 46 18.49 9.50 7.09
CA VAL A 46 17.36 9.20 7.98
C VAL A 46 16.15 8.67 7.22
N PHE A 47 15.34 7.87 7.89
CA PHE A 47 13.94 7.65 7.55
C PHE A 47 13.08 8.62 8.35
N GLU A 48 12.11 9.26 7.71
CA GLU A 48 11.25 10.24 8.37
C GLU A 48 9.78 10.07 7.95
N PRO A 49 8.88 9.73 8.91
CA PRO A 49 9.18 9.33 10.28
C PRO A 49 9.94 7.99 10.33
N ASN A 50 10.73 7.77 11.37
CA ASN A 50 11.45 6.50 11.56
C ASN A 50 10.65 5.45 12.35
N GLU A 51 9.48 5.81 12.82
CA GLU A 51 8.56 4.93 13.55
C GLU A 51 7.12 5.24 13.16
N VAL A 52 6.38 4.22 12.73
CA VAL A 52 4.97 4.32 12.37
C VAL A 52 4.19 3.15 12.92
N THR A 53 2.90 3.38 13.20
CA THR A 53 1.95 2.34 13.60
C THR A 53 0.84 2.24 12.56
N ILE A 54 0.59 1.04 12.06
CA ILE A 54 -0.43 0.75 11.07
C ILE A 54 -1.27 -0.45 11.49
N ASP A 55 -2.38 -0.69 10.80
CA ASP A 55 -3.18 -1.91 10.94
C ASP A 55 -2.72 -2.99 9.96
N ALA A 56 -2.91 -4.27 10.35
CA ALA A 56 -2.60 -5.39 9.46
C ALA A 56 -3.40 -5.30 8.16
N GLY A 57 -2.72 -5.55 7.04
CA GLY A 57 -3.27 -5.41 5.69
C GLY A 57 -3.01 -4.06 5.02
N GLU A 58 -2.51 -3.07 5.74
CA GLU A 58 -2.18 -1.76 5.20
C GLU A 58 -0.82 -1.74 4.51
N THR A 59 -0.64 -0.73 3.65
CA THR A 59 0.57 -0.52 2.85
C THR A 59 1.29 0.73 3.32
N VAL A 60 2.61 0.63 3.49
CA VAL A 60 3.50 1.78 3.71
C VAL A 60 4.22 2.10 2.42
N THR A 61 4.24 3.37 2.03
CA THR A 61 4.97 3.89 0.87
C THR A 61 6.29 4.51 1.34
N PHE A 62 7.39 3.98 0.88
CA PHE A 62 8.72 4.58 1.07
C PHE A 62 9.05 5.46 -0.13
N ILE A 63 9.45 6.69 0.11
CA ILE A 63 9.73 7.69 -0.92
C ILE A 63 11.18 8.11 -0.84
N ASN A 64 11.95 7.89 -1.90
CA ASN A 64 13.32 8.40 -2.00
C ASN A 64 13.28 9.91 -2.19
N ASN A 65 13.85 10.66 -1.26
CA ASN A 65 13.78 12.13 -1.28
C ASN A 65 15.04 12.76 -1.87
N ALA A 66 16.21 12.26 -1.50
CA ALA A 66 17.47 12.79 -1.95
C ALA A 66 18.59 11.75 -1.93
N LEU A 67 19.65 12.01 -2.70
CA LEU A 67 20.92 11.28 -2.62
C LEU A 67 21.65 11.60 -1.30
N PRO A 68 22.51 10.69 -0.81
CA PRO A 68 22.99 9.47 -1.45
C PRO A 68 21.90 8.39 -1.55
N PRO A 69 22.12 7.33 -2.40
CA PRO A 69 21.09 6.32 -2.65
C PRO A 69 20.74 5.51 -1.41
N HIS A 70 19.49 5.08 -1.33
CA HIS A 70 18.93 4.36 -0.20
C HIS A 70 18.28 3.06 -0.63
N ASN A 71 18.23 2.10 0.28
CA ASN A 71 17.42 0.89 0.17
C ASN A 71 16.67 0.60 1.47
N ILE A 72 15.87 -0.47 1.48
CA ILE A 72 15.04 -0.85 2.62
C ILE A 72 15.29 -2.32 2.93
N ILE A 73 15.94 -2.60 4.04
CA ILE A 73 16.28 -3.95 4.48
C ILE A 73 15.57 -4.25 5.79
N PHE A 74 14.74 -5.30 5.80
CA PHE A 74 14.09 -5.80 7.01
C PHE A 74 14.93 -6.89 7.63
N ASP A 75 15.29 -6.74 8.90
CA ASP A 75 16.23 -7.63 9.61
C ASP A 75 15.74 -9.07 9.73
N LYS A 76 14.43 -9.27 9.91
CA LYS A 76 13.81 -10.60 10.12
C LYS A 76 12.88 -11.04 9.00
N PHE A 77 12.55 -10.14 8.06
CA PHE A 77 11.53 -10.36 7.02
C PHE A 77 12.11 -10.06 5.64
N ALA A 78 13.08 -10.87 5.22
CA ALA A 78 13.83 -10.67 3.98
C ALA A 78 12.93 -10.52 2.73
N SER A 79 11.77 -11.19 2.70
CA SER A 79 10.81 -11.09 1.60
C SER A 79 10.20 -9.70 1.42
N LEU A 80 10.18 -8.87 2.48
CA LEU A 80 9.71 -7.49 2.43
C LEU A 80 10.79 -6.51 2.02
N SER A 81 12.06 -6.92 2.05
CA SER A 81 13.19 -6.06 1.71
C SER A 81 13.16 -5.60 0.26
N ARG A 82 13.66 -4.39 0.04
CA ARG A 82 13.94 -3.79 -1.27
C ARG A 82 15.43 -3.50 -1.33
N GLU A 83 16.19 -4.49 -1.82
CA GLU A 83 17.66 -4.47 -1.78
C GLU A 83 18.27 -3.50 -2.80
N SER A 84 17.59 -3.32 -3.94
CA SER A 84 18.04 -2.40 -4.97
C SER A 84 18.09 -0.96 -4.45
N LEU A 85 19.20 -0.30 -4.70
CA LEU A 85 19.37 1.10 -4.34
C LEU A 85 18.49 2.02 -5.21
N MET A 86 17.83 2.96 -4.57
CA MET A 86 17.05 4.02 -5.22
C MET A 86 17.91 5.27 -5.35
N PHE A 87 18.08 5.74 -6.56
CA PHE A 87 18.94 6.89 -6.91
C PHE A 87 18.13 8.15 -7.27
N THR A 88 16.89 7.97 -7.72
CA THR A 88 16.09 9.07 -8.26
C THR A 88 15.19 9.65 -7.19
N PRO A 89 15.27 10.97 -6.92
CA PRO A 89 14.29 11.64 -6.06
C PRO A 89 12.87 11.46 -6.57
N GLY A 90 11.94 11.11 -5.67
CA GLY A 90 10.54 10.78 -5.98
C GLY A 90 10.28 9.32 -6.32
N GLU A 91 11.29 8.47 -6.46
CA GLU A 91 11.13 7.02 -6.61
C GLU A 91 10.49 6.43 -5.35
N THR A 92 9.52 5.53 -5.54
CA THR A 92 8.75 4.94 -4.43
C THR A 92 8.83 3.43 -4.40
N GLN A 93 8.65 2.88 -3.19
CA GLN A 93 8.43 1.45 -2.95
C GLN A 93 7.24 1.28 -2.02
N ASP A 94 6.25 0.51 -2.44
CA ASP A 94 5.08 0.15 -1.65
C ASP A 94 5.28 -1.23 -1.01
N ILE A 95 5.09 -1.31 0.30
CA ILE A 95 5.25 -2.54 1.05
C ILE A 95 4.00 -2.79 1.88
N LYS A 96 3.32 -3.91 1.62
CA LYS A 96 2.14 -4.35 2.36
C LYS A 96 2.52 -5.21 3.55
N PHE A 97 1.92 -4.92 4.72
CA PHE A 97 2.12 -5.66 5.96
C PHE A 97 0.87 -6.44 6.34
N ALA A 98 0.84 -7.72 5.99
CA ALA A 98 -0.35 -8.56 6.18
C ALA A 98 -0.53 -9.06 7.63
N THR A 99 0.53 -9.14 8.41
CA THR A 99 0.56 -9.78 9.73
C THR A 99 0.99 -8.80 10.81
N ALA A 100 0.30 -8.81 11.94
CA ALA A 100 0.65 -8.01 13.11
C ALA A 100 2.06 -8.38 13.63
N GLY A 101 2.78 -7.39 14.12
CA GLY A 101 4.13 -7.54 14.65
C GLY A 101 4.95 -6.27 14.51
N ASP A 102 6.19 -6.32 14.99
CA ASP A 102 7.17 -5.23 14.88
C ASP A 102 8.19 -5.56 13.79
N TYR A 103 8.32 -4.65 12.84
CA TYR A 103 9.16 -4.79 11.65
C TYR A 103 10.28 -3.75 11.68
N SER A 104 11.45 -4.14 12.17
CA SER A 104 12.64 -3.29 12.14
C SER A 104 13.27 -3.29 10.75
N PHE A 105 13.66 -2.13 10.28
CA PHE A 105 14.28 -1.95 8.97
C PHE A 105 15.44 -0.95 9.03
N LYS A 106 16.27 -0.97 8.00
CA LYS A 106 17.46 -0.13 7.85
C LYS A 106 17.72 0.19 6.38
N CYS A 107 18.54 1.21 6.16
CA CYS A 107 19.23 1.42 4.89
C CYS A 107 20.62 0.79 5.00
N ALA A 108 20.93 -0.22 4.21
CA ALA A 108 22.18 -0.97 4.35
C ALA A 108 23.44 -0.12 4.23
N PRO A 109 23.60 0.76 3.20
CA PRO A 109 24.78 1.61 3.08
C PRO A 109 24.92 2.65 4.20
N HIS A 110 23.86 2.99 4.91
CA HIS A 110 23.84 4.05 5.92
C HIS A 110 23.50 3.56 7.34
N GLU A 111 23.53 2.26 7.56
CA GLU A 111 23.26 1.67 8.87
C GLU A 111 24.21 2.22 9.94
N GLY A 112 25.49 2.39 9.61
CA GLY A 112 26.50 2.96 10.51
C GLY A 112 26.23 4.40 10.91
N ALA A 113 25.46 5.16 10.12
CA ALA A 113 24.99 6.50 10.45
C ALA A 113 23.68 6.53 11.25
N GLY A 114 23.11 5.35 11.55
CA GLY A 114 21.87 5.22 12.30
C GLY A 114 20.59 5.33 11.45
N MET A 115 20.68 5.15 10.13
CA MET A 115 19.50 5.15 9.24
C MET A 115 18.67 3.88 9.41
N LYS A 116 17.79 3.89 10.41
CA LYS A 116 16.97 2.78 10.87
C LYS A 116 15.57 3.25 11.23
N GLY A 117 14.63 2.31 11.23
CA GLY A 117 13.26 2.55 11.69
C GLY A 117 12.54 1.27 12.11
N VAL A 118 11.31 1.45 12.54
CA VAL A 118 10.41 0.35 12.90
C VAL A 118 8.98 0.64 12.49
N ILE A 119 8.27 -0.38 12.00
CA ILE A 119 6.84 -0.35 11.72
C ILE A 119 6.15 -1.27 12.69
N HIS A 120 5.23 -0.72 13.49
CA HIS A 120 4.36 -1.46 14.38
C HIS A 120 3.05 -1.78 13.66
N VAL A 121 2.76 -3.05 13.45
CA VAL A 121 1.53 -3.54 12.81
C VAL A 121 0.62 -4.15 13.88
N LYS A 122 -0.59 -3.61 14.01
CA LYS A 122 -1.60 -4.07 14.98
C LYS A 122 -2.48 -5.16 14.42
#